data_8f1bf32d32c9b00058a38e6bdb47f6f8
#
_entry.id   8f1bf32d32c9b00058a38e6bdb47f6f8
#
_cell.length_a   1.000
_cell.length_b   1.000
_cell.length_c   1.000
_cell.angle_alpha   90.00
_cell.angle_beta   90.00
_cell.angle_gamma   90.00
#
_symmetry.space_group_name_H-M   'P 1'
#
loop_
_entity.id
_entity.type
_entity.pdbx_description
1 polymer ?
#
loop_
_entity_poly.entity_id
_entity_poly.type
_entity_poly.pdbx_seq_one_letter_code
_entity_poly.pdbx_strand_id
1 'polypeptide(L)'
;GPTGPTGPNITATYAFVDNSTGGTVLPDPLSDGLLGVTVPLPNIGTRSTDIGFDTASSEFIAKIDGYFQISYNLNPSTPVVGTAQIVINNEVNKASVMTPQLAANHFSGTVLVPLRKDDRVSLRVISATPVVLPAQSAGASLFMLRLG
;
A
#
# COMPACT_ATOMS: atom_id res chain seq x y z
N GLY A 1 -27.92 11.07 -38.26
CA GLY A 1 -28.43 9.97 -37.49
C GLY A 1 -27.97 10.03 -36.07
N PRO A 2 -28.59 9.31 -35.16
CA PRO A 2 -28.12 9.30 -33.81
C PRO A 2 -26.69 8.81 -33.78
N THR A 3 -25.85 9.59 -33.21
CA THR A 3 -24.54 9.12 -32.82
C THR A 3 -24.77 7.85 -32.02
N GLY A 4 -24.12 6.79 -32.41
CA GLY A 4 -24.10 5.59 -31.60
C GLY A 4 -23.81 5.96 -30.14
N PRO A 5 -24.29 5.18 -29.18
CA PRO A 5 -24.03 5.48 -27.79
C PRO A 5 -22.53 5.65 -27.62
N THR A 6 -22.14 6.81 -27.14
CA THR A 6 -20.81 6.98 -26.62
C THR A 6 -20.61 5.83 -25.66
N GLY A 7 -19.59 5.01 -25.87
CA GLY A 7 -19.23 3.98 -24.92
C GLY A 7 -19.26 4.57 -23.51
N PRO A 8 -19.61 3.78 -22.50
CA PRO A 8 -19.63 4.28 -21.14
C PRO A 8 -18.31 4.95 -20.83
N ASN A 9 -18.36 6.17 -20.31
CA ASN A 9 -17.20 6.79 -19.73
C ASN A 9 -16.82 5.95 -18.52
N ILE A 10 -16.06 4.87 -18.76
CA ILE A 10 -15.50 4.09 -17.68
C ILE A 10 -14.36 4.92 -17.13
N THR A 11 -14.65 5.62 -16.06
CA THR A 11 -13.59 6.26 -15.29
C THR A 11 -12.95 5.16 -14.47
N ALA A 12 -11.74 4.81 -14.83
CA ALA A 12 -10.99 3.83 -14.06
C ALA A 12 -10.71 4.39 -12.66
N THR A 13 -10.81 3.53 -11.67
CA THR A 13 -10.49 3.85 -10.28
C THR A 13 -9.13 3.23 -9.96
N TYR A 14 -8.16 4.08 -9.69
CA TYR A 14 -6.78 3.66 -9.49
C TYR A 14 -6.05 4.63 -8.58
N ALA A 15 -4.98 4.14 -7.98
CA ALA A 15 -4.07 4.98 -7.22
C ALA A 15 -2.69 4.33 -7.13
N PHE A 16 -1.66 5.14 -7.18
CA PHE A 16 -0.29 4.73 -6.98
C PHE A 16 0.43 5.77 -6.13
N VAL A 17 1.03 5.32 -5.04
CA VAL A 17 1.87 6.14 -4.16
C VAL A 17 3.17 5.39 -3.89
N ASP A 18 4.22 6.14 -3.62
CA ASP A 18 5.52 5.53 -3.35
C ASP A 18 6.31 6.32 -2.31
N ASN A 19 7.44 5.75 -1.93
CA ASN A 19 8.49 6.43 -1.19
C ASN A 19 9.78 6.38 -2.00
N SER A 20 10.04 7.46 -2.72
CA SER A 20 11.30 7.69 -3.41
C SER A 20 12.11 8.80 -2.73
N THR A 21 11.67 9.26 -1.58
CA THR A 21 12.34 10.27 -0.75
C THR A 21 13.37 9.64 0.18
N GLY A 22 13.14 8.41 0.58
CA GLY A 22 13.98 7.71 1.54
C GLY A 22 13.53 7.93 2.98
N GLY A 23 14.36 7.50 3.89
CA GLY A 23 14.11 7.61 5.33
C GLY A 23 14.27 6.27 6.03
N THR A 24 14.04 6.28 7.32
CA THR A 24 14.17 5.11 8.17
C THR A 24 12.85 4.85 8.90
N VAL A 25 12.33 3.63 8.75
CA VAL A 25 11.17 3.19 9.51
C VAL A 25 11.67 2.51 10.76
N LEU A 26 11.43 3.13 11.90
CA LEU A 26 11.88 2.60 13.20
C LEU A 26 10.88 1.56 13.70
N PRO A 27 11.36 0.45 14.27
CA PRO A 27 10.47 -0.49 14.93
C PRO A 27 9.83 0.20 16.15
N ASP A 28 8.57 -0.07 16.37
CA ASP A 28 7.85 0.44 17.53
C ASP A 28 7.48 -0.73 18.44
N PRO A 29 8.25 -0.96 19.52
CA PRO A 29 7.98 -2.07 20.42
C PRO A 29 6.70 -1.90 21.24
N LEU A 30 6.15 -0.67 21.25
CA LEU A 30 4.88 -0.39 21.93
C LEU A 30 3.70 -0.44 20.99
N SER A 31 3.94 -0.47 19.68
CA SER A 31 2.87 -0.64 18.71
C SER A 31 2.38 -2.08 18.79
N ASP A 32 1.16 -2.28 18.34
CA ASP A 32 0.61 -3.60 18.18
C ASP A 32 1.52 -4.41 17.25
N GLY A 33 2.27 -5.36 17.80
CA GLY A 33 3.21 -6.20 17.06
C GLY A 33 2.57 -7.01 15.94
N LEU A 34 1.23 -7.10 15.89
CA LEU A 34 0.49 -7.78 14.84
C LEU A 34 0.27 -6.90 13.62
N LEU A 35 0.08 -5.60 13.82
CA LEU A 35 -0.19 -4.66 12.73
C LEU A 35 1.07 -4.14 12.07
N GLY A 36 2.12 -3.96 12.85
CA GLY A 36 3.35 -3.35 12.37
C GLY A 36 3.29 -1.84 12.26
N VAL A 37 4.39 -1.25 11.83
CA VAL A 37 4.54 0.19 11.64
C VAL A 37 4.18 0.57 10.21
N THR A 38 3.42 1.64 10.05
CA THR A 38 3.06 2.13 8.71
C THR A 38 4.31 2.58 7.97
N VAL A 39 4.45 2.11 6.74
CA VAL A 39 5.51 2.56 5.84
C VAL A 39 5.08 3.91 5.27
N PRO A 40 5.88 4.98 5.44
CA PRO A 40 5.53 6.27 4.89
C PRO A 40 5.62 6.26 3.37
N LEU A 41 4.61 6.84 2.72
CA LEU A 41 4.49 6.92 1.27
C LEU A 41 4.23 8.38 0.87
N PRO A 42 5.25 9.25 0.95
CA PRO A 42 5.05 10.68 0.79
C PRO A 42 4.85 11.12 -0.66
N ASN A 43 5.16 10.27 -1.63
CA ASN A 43 5.13 10.65 -3.03
C ASN A 43 3.84 10.14 -3.67
N ILE A 44 2.89 11.04 -3.86
CA ILE A 44 1.64 10.73 -4.53
C ILE A 44 1.89 10.76 -6.03
N GLY A 45 1.77 9.59 -6.66
CA GLY A 45 1.84 9.46 -8.10
C GLY A 45 0.49 9.79 -8.74
N THR A 46 -0.05 8.83 -9.48
CA THR A 46 -1.33 8.99 -10.17
C THR A 46 -2.46 8.47 -9.28
N ARG A 47 -3.56 9.24 -9.22
CA ARG A 47 -4.68 8.87 -8.36
C ARG A 47 -5.98 9.39 -8.98
N SER A 48 -6.98 8.50 -9.09
CA SER A 48 -8.33 8.91 -9.47
C SER A 48 -9.02 9.61 -8.30
N THR A 49 -10.06 10.38 -8.59
CA THR A 49 -10.73 11.20 -7.56
C THR A 49 -11.51 10.38 -6.54
N ASP A 50 -11.83 9.13 -6.86
CA ASP A 50 -12.61 8.24 -6.00
C ASP A 50 -11.75 7.37 -5.08
N ILE A 51 -10.45 7.61 -5.03
CA ILE A 51 -9.57 7.12 -3.99
C ILE A 51 -8.90 8.31 -3.32
N GLY A 52 -9.10 8.46 -2.02
CA GLY A 52 -8.40 9.45 -1.22
C GLY A 52 -7.06 8.93 -0.71
N PHE A 53 -6.19 9.83 -0.31
CA PHE A 53 -4.95 9.47 0.35
C PHE A 53 -4.70 10.42 1.53
N ASP A 54 -4.55 9.83 2.71
CA ASP A 54 -4.21 10.57 3.93
C ASP A 54 -2.69 10.61 4.05
N THR A 55 -2.10 11.78 3.79
CA THR A 55 -0.64 11.93 3.81
C THR A 55 -0.05 11.80 5.21
N ALA A 56 -0.82 12.11 6.24
CA ALA A 56 -0.33 12.00 7.62
C ALA A 56 -0.21 10.55 8.07
N SER A 57 -1.11 9.69 7.64
CA SER A 57 -1.13 8.26 8.01
C SER A 57 -0.63 7.34 6.90
N SER A 58 -0.35 7.87 5.70
CA SER A 58 0.04 7.10 4.51
C SER A 58 -0.97 5.99 4.19
N GLU A 59 -2.24 6.35 4.19
CA GLU A 59 -3.34 5.41 3.92
C GLU A 59 -4.14 5.83 2.71
N PHE A 60 -4.48 4.88 1.84
CA PHE A 60 -5.54 5.06 0.87
C PHE A 60 -6.89 5.01 1.57
N ILE A 61 -7.84 5.79 1.06
CA ILE A 61 -9.23 5.79 1.52
C ILE A 61 -10.10 5.52 0.30
N ALA A 62 -10.80 4.39 0.30
CA ALA A 62 -11.76 4.09 -0.75
C ALA A 62 -12.96 5.03 -0.60
N LYS A 63 -13.36 5.70 -1.68
CA LYS A 63 -14.54 6.57 -1.66
C LYS A 63 -15.76 5.89 -2.28
N ILE A 64 -15.58 4.71 -2.84
CA ILE A 64 -16.64 3.90 -3.43
C ILE A 64 -16.44 2.43 -3.04
N ASP A 65 -17.54 1.68 -3.05
CA ASP A 65 -17.49 0.23 -2.88
C ASP A 65 -16.93 -0.45 -4.12
N GLY A 66 -16.37 -1.62 -3.97
CA GLY A 66 -15.94 -2.46 -5.09
C GLY A 66 -14.96 -3.53 -4.71
N TYR A 67 -14.48 -4.25 -5.73
CA TYR A 67 -13.38 -5.20 -5.61
C TYR A 67 -12.12 -4.54 -6.10
N PHE A 68 -11.08 -4.56 -5.28
CA PHE A 68 -9.85 -3.85 -5.55
C PHE A 68 -8.67 -4.81 -5.60
N GLN A 69 -7.85 -4.67 -6.61
CA GLN A 69 -6.51 -5.25 -6.62
C GLN A 69 -5.58 -4.29 -5.88
N ILE A 70 -4.88 -4.81 -4.89
CA ILE A 70 -3.92 -4.03 -4.11
C ILE A 70 -2.57 -4.73 -4.21
N SER A 71 -1.56 -3.99 -4.65
CA SER A 71 -0.19 -4.50 -4.77
C SER A 71 0.76 -3.61 -4.00
N TYR A 72 1.78 -4.21 -3.40
CA TYR A 72 2.81 -3.45 -2.72
C TYR A 72 4.19 -3.98 -3.05
N ASN A 73 5.17 -3.10 -2.92
CA ASN A 73 6.59 -3.42 -2.94
C ASN A 73 7.27 -2.69 -1.79
N LEU A 74 8.20 -3.37 -1.15
CA LEU A 74 9.05 -2.79 -0.13
C LEU A 74 10.48 -3.26 -0.40
N ASN A 75 11.39 -2.31 -0.62
CA ASN A 75 12.75 -2.59 -1.06
C ASN A 75 13.76 -1.87 -0.15
N PRO A 76 13.99 -2.36 1.08
CA PRO A 76 14.97 -1.74 1.97
C PRO A 76 16.35 -1.74 1.36
N SER A 77 17.16 -0.71 1.68
CA SER A 77 18.55 -0.61 1.22
C SER A 77 19.43 -1.71 1.80
N THR A 78 19.12 -2.13 3.03
CA THR A 78 19.81 -3.24 3.70
C THR A 78 18.80 -4.35 3.98
N PRO A 79 19.22 -5.61 3.87
CA PRO A 79 18.32 -6.72 4.14
C PRO A 79 17.74 -6.67 5.55
N VAL A 80 16.49 -7.05 5.68
CA VAL A 80 15.72 -6.99 6.92
C VAL A 80 15.10 -8.37 7.17
N VAL A 81 15.19 -8.82 8.42
CA VAL A 81 14.40 -9.96 8.90
C VAL A 81 13.07 -9.38 9.43
N GLY A 82 11.99 -9.66 8.74
CA GLY A 82 10.72 -9.08 9.12
C GLY A 82 9.57 -9.52 8.24
N THR A 83 8.46 -8.83 8.39
CA THR A 83 7.20 -9.09 7.69
C THR A 83 6.69 -7.80 7.06
N ALA A 84 6.25 -7.88 5.81
CA ALA A 84 5.47 -6.84 5.16
C ALA A 84 4.04 -7.33 4.96
N GLN A 85 3.08 -6.42 5.05
CA GLN A 85 1.66 -6.77 4.97
C GLN A 85 0.79 -5.56 4.66
N ILE A 86 -0.37 -5.84 4.10
CA ILE A 86 -1.44 -4.85 3.91
C ILE A 86 -2.36 -4.91 5.12
N VAL A 87 -2.71 -3.74 5.64
CA VAL A 87 -3.66 -3.58 6.75
C VAL A 87 -4.84 -2.76 6.24
N ILE A 88 -6.04 -3.28 6.45
CA ILE A 88 -7.29 -2.64 6.05
C ILE A 88 -8.12 -2.40 7.32
N ASN A 89 -8.40 -1.14 7.63
CA ASN A 89 -9.14 -0.75 8.83
C ASN A 89 -8.57 -1.38 10.12
N ASN A 90 -7.26 -1.33 10.30
CA ASN A 90 -6.54 -1.91 11.43
C ASN A 90 -6.67 -3.44 11.53
N GLU A 91 -6.93 -4.10 10.41
CA GLU A 91 -6.99 -5.55 10.32
C GLU A 91 -6.03 -6.04 9.26
N VAL A 92 -5.18 -7.01 9.62
CA VAL A 92 -4.19 -7.57 8.70
C VAL A 92 -4.89 -8.40 7.63
N ASN A 93 -4.60 -8.11 6.37
CA ASN A 93 -4.97 -9.00 5.27
C ASN A 93 -3.97 -10.14 5.21
N LYS A 94 -4.36 -11.33 5.64
CA LYS A 94 -3.45 -12.47 5.77
C LYS A 94 -2.85 -12.91 4.42
N ALA A 95 -3.59 -12.74 3.34
CA ALA A 95 -3.10 -13.12 2.01
C ALA A 95 -1.97 -12.22 1.52
N SER A 96 -1.82 -11.03 2.09
CA SER A 96 -0.76 -10.08 1.75
C SER A 96 0.53 -10.30 2.53
N VAL A 97 0.49 -11.10 3.59
CA VAL A 97 1.62 -11.25 4.52
C VAL A 97 2.78 -11.95 3.82
N MET A 98 3.94 -11.31 3.87
CA MET A 98 5.18 -11.87 3.38
C MET A 98 6.22 -11.84 4.49
N THR A 99 6.67 -13.04 4.91
CA THR A 99 7.68 -13.20 5.96
C THR A 99 8.78 -14.12 5.44
N PRO A 100 9.80 -13.57 4.75
CA PRO A 100 10.93 -14.38 4.30
C PRO A 100 11.66 -15.03 5.47
N GLN A 101 12.17 -16.23 5.27
CA GLN A 101 12.89 -16.97 6.32
C GLN A 101 14.28 -16.37 6.60
N LEU A 102 14.85 -15.69 5.62
CA LEU A 102 16.14 -15.01 5.74
C LEU A 102 15.94 -13.51 5.59
N ALA A 103 16.95 -12.74 5.98
CA ALA A 103 16.95 -11.31 5.74
C ALA A 103 16.72 -11.05 4.25
N ALA A 104 15.82 -10.12 3.93
CA ALA A 104 15.43 -9.80 2.57
C ALA A 104 15.43 -8.29 2.35
N ASN A 105 15.74 -7.89 1.13
CA ASN A 105 15.65 -6.50 0.68
C ASN A 105 14.57 -6.31 -0.38
N HIS A 106 13.66 -7.26 -0.51
CA HIS A 106 12.50 -7.17 -1.38
C HIS A 106 11.32 -7.93 -0.77
N PHE A 107 10.23 -7.19 -0.60
CA PHE A 107 8.94 -7.72 -0.14
C PHE A 107 7.90 -7.27 -1.15
N SER A 108 7.03 -8.16 -1.55
CA SER A 108 5.95 -7.81 -2.47
C SER A 108 4.75 -8.72 -2.26
N GLY A 109 3.59 -8.24 -2.66
CA GLY A 109 2.37 -9.01 -2.62
C GLY A 109 1.28 -8.33 -3.42
N THR A 110 0.33 -9.14 -3.87
CA THR A 110 -0.87 -8.68 -4.57
C THR A 110 -2.06 -9.43 -4.01
N VAL A 111 -3.11 -8.69 -3.68
CA VAL A 111 -4.35 -9.25 -3.19
C VAL A 111 -5.54 -8.65 -3.93
N LEU A 112 -6.63 -9.39 -3.97
CA LEU A 112 -7.91 -8.91 -4.48
C LEU A 112 -8.89 -8.94 -3.31
N VAL A 113 -9.44 -7.78 -2.96
CA VAL A 113 -10.28 -7.63 -1.77
C VAL A 113 -11.52 -6.81 -2.06
N PRO A 114 -12.65 -7.09 -1.40
CA PRO A 114 -13.76 -6.18 -1.38
C PRO A 114 -13.45 -5.02 -0.43
N LEU A 115 -13.67 -3.80 -0.89
CA LEU A 115 -13.61 -2.62 -0.04
C LEU A 115 -14.96 -1.92 -0.06
N ARG A 116 -15.28 -1.28 1.03
CA ARG A 116 -16.43 -0.39 1.17
C ARG A 116 -15.94 1.05 1.24
N LYS A 117 -16.84 1.96 0.93
CA LYS A 117 -16.59 3.38 1.12
C LYS A 117 -16.04 3.62 2.53
N ASP A 118 -15.01 4.47 2.59
CA ASP A 118 -14.27 4.88 3.79
C ASP A 118 -13.30 3.84 4.35
N ASP A 119 -13.15 2.68 3.72
CA ASP A 119 -12.12 1.72 4.11
C ASP A 119 -10.74 2.32 3.87
N ARG A 120 -9.84 2.07 4.83
CA ARG A 120 -8.47 2.57 4.82
C ARG A 120 -7.46 1.45 4.62
N VAL A 121 -6.50 1.68 3.75
CA VAL A 121 -5.51 0.68 3.34
C VAL A 121 -4.11 1.25 3.57
N SER A 122 -3.29 0.51 4.30
CA SER A 122 -1.89 0.88 4.54
C SER A 122 -0.95 -0.30 4.28
N LEU A 123 0.29 0.04 3.97
CA LEU A 123 1.41 -0.90 3.93
C LEU A 123 2.13 -0.82 5.27
N ARG A 124 2.32 -1.97 5.92
CA ARG A 124 2.96 -2.04 7.22
C ARG A 124 4.13 -3.02 7.22
N VAL A 125 5.08 -2.76 8.10
CA VAL A 125 6.24 -3.63 8.28
C VAL A 125 6.45 -3.94 9.76
N ILE A 126 6.76 -5.20 10.04
CA ILE A 126 7.17 -5.66 11.36
C ILE A 126 8.64 -6.05 11.25
N SER A 127 9.49 -5.40 12.03
CA SER A 127 10.93 -5.68 12.02
C SER A 127 11.50 -5.38 13.41
N ALA A 128 12.49 -6.17 13.82
CA ALA A 128 13.21 -5.92 15.07
C ALA A 128 14.28 -4.83 14.89
N THR A 129 14.65 -4.52 13.65
CA THR A 129 15.69 -3.54 13.31
C THR A 129 15.11 -2.43 12.44
N PRO A 130 15.76 -1.24 12.42
CA PRO A 130 15.32 -0.17 11.54
C PRO A 130 15.29 -0.61 10.07
N VAL A 131 14.26 -0.18 9.34
CA VAL A 131 14.11 -0.43 7.91
C VAL A 131 14.51 0.83 7.17
N VAL A 132 15.64 0.78 6.48
CA VAL A 132 16.18 1.93 5.75
C VAL A 132 15.66 1.91 4.33
N LEU A 133 15.00 2.98 3.93
CA LEU A 133 14.48 3.14 2.56
C LEU A 133 15.42 4.03 1.75
N PRO A 134 15.73 3.65 0.50
CA PRO A 134 16.62 4.45 -0.34
C PRO A 134 15.94 5.75 -0.78
N ALA A 135 16.74 6.78 -0.98
CA ALA A 135 16.32 7.98 -1.68
C ALA A 135 16.55 7.80 -3.20
N GLN A 136 15.79 8.51 -4.01
CA GLN A 136 15.92 8.53 -5.48
C GLN A 136 15.64 7.18 -6.17
N SER A 137 14.99 6.27 -5.47
CA SER A 137 14.42 5.04 -6.02
C SER A 137 13.23 4.65 -5.16
N ALA A 138 12.31 3.89 -5.73
CA ALA A 138 11.11 3.51 -4.99
C ALA A 138 11.44 2.45 -3.94
N GLY A 139 11.73 2.88 -2.72
CA GLY A 139 11.94 1.99 -1.57
C GLY A 139 10.67 1.33 -1.09
N ALA A 140 9.53 1.91 -1.39
CA ALA A 140 8.21 1.34 -1.11
C ALA A 140 7.21 1.88 -2.11
N SER A 141 6.17 1.08 -2.37
CA SER A 141 5.06 1.52 -3.22
C SER A 141 3.79 0.78 -2.83
N LEU A 142 2.66 1.44 -3.08
CA LEU A 142 1.33 0.87 -2.88
C LEU A 142 0.44 1.28 -4.05
N PHE A 143 -0.24 0.29 -4.61
CA PHE A 143 -1.06 0.44 -5.80
C PHE A 143 -2.45 -0.13 -5.53
N MET A 144 -3.48 0.57 -5.99
CA MET A 144 -4.86 0.09 -5.98
C MET A 144 -5.50 0.26 -7.34
N LEU A 145 -6.25 -0.75 -7.77
CA LEU A 145 -7.04 -0.74 -8.99
C LEU A 145 -8.39 -1.41 -8.72
N ARG A 146 -9.47 -0.71 -8.98
CA ARG A 146 -10.82 -1.27 -8.87
C ARG A 146 -11.13 -2.10 -10.11
N LEU A 147 -11.57 -3.32 -9.88
CA LEU A 147 -11.93 -4.26 -10.95
C LEU A 147 -13.44 -4.42 -11.14
N GLY A 148 -14.21 -3.96 -10.21
CA GLY A 148 -15.67 -4.08 -10.33
C GLY A 148 -16.44 -3.75 -9.07
#